data_60dc477bd3e9e65ccc78b45124fff157
#
_entry.id   60dc477bd3e9e65ccc78b45124fff157
#
_cell.length_a   1.000
_cell.length_b   1.000
_cell.length_c   1.000
_cell.angle_alpha   90.00
_cell.angle_beta   90.00
_cell.angle_gamma   90.00
#
_symmetry.space_group_name_H-M   'P 1'
#
loop_
_entity.id
_entity.type
_entity.pdbx_description
1 polymer ?
#
loop_
_entity_poly.entity_id
_entity_poly.type
_entity_poly.pdbx_seq_one_letter_code
_entity_poly.pdbx_strand_id
1 'polypeptide(L)'
;MRIKKSTYYLLFGIPMKWCFLLFFILLAVAPKAQDLHFSQFYEAPLLRNPALAGLFEGDVRAQLVYRNQWGSVTTPYQTGSLNGEYKFAIGRGDDFVTAGLQVLWDKAGSVALNTTHLLPAVNYHKSMNSDKNRYVSIGFIGGLVSRSLDRSKVTTNNQYDGFGYNGSLPDGETFATNYSYFDAGVGMSYNSSLGDSKDNNFFVGLAYHHFNRPINSFYQKLQHLPKWV
;
A
#
# COMPACT_ATOMS: atom_id res chain seq x y z
N MET A 1 -25.40 51.23 -18.67
CA MET A 1 -25.57 49.79 -18.96
C MET A 1 -24.66 48.98 -18.00
N ARG A 2 -25.23 48.40 -16.94
CA ARG A 2 -24.45 47.68 -15.89
C ARG A 2 -24.41 46.24 -16.25
N ILE A 3 -23.24 45.70 -16.64
CA ILE A 3 -23.06 44.29 -16.95
C ILE A 3 -23.04 43.52 -15.63
N LYS A 4 -24.08 42.73 -15.35
CA LYS A 4 -24.13 41.80 -14.22
C LYS A 4 -23.08 40.71 -14.48
N LYS A 5 -22.04 40.63 -13.63
CA LYS A 5 -21.10 39.48 -13.61
C LYS A 5 -21.88 38.26 -13.13
N SER A 6 -22.25 37.36 -14.06
CA SER A 6 -22.82 36.09 -13.77
C SER A 6 -21.73 35.20 -13.15
N THR A 7 -21.86 34.91 -11.87
CA THR A 7 -20.97 33.95 -11.16
C THR A 7 -21.54 32.56 -11.40
N TYR A 8 -20.86 31.75 -12.17
CA TYR A 8 -21.25 30.36 -12.41
C TYR A 8 -20.97 29.52 -11.15
N TYR A 9 -22.00 28.87 -10.62
CA TYR A 9 -21.91 27.93 -9.51
C TYR A 9 -22.12 26.52 -10.05
N LEU A 10 -21.27 25.59 -9.65
CA LEU A 10 -21.54 24.16 -9.82
C LEU A 10 -22.58 23.69 -8.78
N LEU A 11 -23.22 22.54 -9.00
CA LEU A 11 -24.33 21.93 -8.24
C LEU A 11 -24.21 21.94 -6.69
N PHE A 12 -23.10 22.38 -6.12
CA PHE A 12 -22.83 22.45 -4.68
C PHE A 12 -22.55 23.88 -4.16
N GLY A 13 -22.87 24.94 -4.92
CA GLY A 13 -22.67 26.32 -4.46
C GLY A 13 -21.21 26.79 -4.37
N ILE A 14 -20.25 25.97 -4.80
CA ILE A 14 -18.82 26.32 -4.80
C ILE A 14 -18.52 27.13 -6.08
N PRO A 15 -17.96 28.36 -5.98
CA PRO A 15 -17.62 29.13 -7.17
C PRO A 15 -16.55 28.37 -7.99
N MET A 16 -16.77 28.28 -9.30
CA MET A 16 -15.97 27.51 -10.26
C MET A 16 -14.44 27.77 -10.15
N LYS A 17 -14.04 28.97 -9.74
CA LYS A 17 -12.63 29.33 -9.49
C LYS A 17 -11.95 28.46 -8.41
N TRP A 18 -12.71 28.03 -7.39
CA TRP A 18 -12.19 27.15 -6.33
C TRP A 18 -12.04 25.70 -6.79
N CYS A 19 -12.92 25.26 -7.69
CA CYS A 19 -12.79 23.96 -8.33
C CYS A 19 -11.53 23.90 -9.20
N PHE A 20 -11.23 24.97 -9.97
CA PHE A 20 -9.98 25.06 -10.73
C PHE A 20 -8.76 25.09 -9.82
N LEU A 21 -8.80 25.85 -8.73
CA LEU A 21 -7.70 25.91 -7.76
C LEU A 21 -7.43 24.51 -7.16
N LEU A 22 -8.48 23.81 -6.74
CA LEU A 22 -8.40 22.46 -6.20
C LEU A 22 -7.84 21.47 -7.23
N PHE A 23 -8.27 21.57 -8.49
CA PHE A 23 -7.78 20.78 -9.60
C PHE A 23 -6.28 21.00 -9.85
N PHE A 24 -5.81 22.25 -9.84
CA PHE A 24 -4.38 22.57 -10.00
C PHE A 24 -3.53 22.12 -8.81
N ILE A 25 -4.06 22.20 -7.58
CA ILE A 25 -3.37 21.66 -6.39
C ILE A 25 -3.24 20.14 -6.49
N LEU A 26 -4.26 19.44 -6.96
CA LEU A 26 -4.21 17.97 -7.18
C LEU A 26 -3.21 17.56 -8.26
N LEU A 27 -3.04 18.38 -9.31
CA LEU A 27 -2.04 18.15 -10.36
C LEU A 27 -0.60 18.41 -9.90
N ALA A 28 -0.40 19.28 -8.91
CA ALA A 28 0.93 19.59 -8.38
C ALA A 28 1.50 18.49 -7.49
N VAL A 29 0.67 17.57 -7.02
CA VAL A 29 1.10 16.38 -6.25
C VAL A 29 1.49 15.29 -7.25
N ALA A 30 2.77 15.24 -7.63
CA ALA A 30 3.28 14.14 -8.43
C ALA A 30 3.20 12.83 -7.62
N PRO A 31 2.40 11.84 -8.04
CA PRO A 31 2.31 10.56 -7.34
C PRO A 31 3.65 9.83 -7.47
N LYS A 32 4.33 9.65 -6.36
CA LYS A 32 5.52 8.80 -6.25
C LYS A 32 5.09 7.50 -5.59
N ALA A 33 4.45 6.61 -6.35
CA ALA A 33 4.02 5.35 -5.82
C ALA A 33 4.41 4.21 -6.76
N GLN A 34 5.28 3.32 -6.27
CA GLN A 34 5.53 2.01 -6.84
C GLN A 34 5.48 1.00 -5.71
N ASP A 35 4.29 0.71 -5.23
CA ASP A 35 4.06 -0.33 -4.23
C ASP A 35 3.41 -1.56 -4.85
N LEU A 36 3.56 -2.71 -4.17
CA LEU A 36 2.94 -3.95 -4.60
C LEU A 36 1.42 -3.84 -4.47
N HIS A 37 0.72 -4.10 -5.56
CA HIS A 37 -0.74 -4.13 -5.57
C HIS A 37 -1.26 -5.35 -6.33
N PHE A 38 -2.43 -5.83 -5.92
CA PHE A 38 -3.15 -6.90 -6.61
C PHE A 38 -4.23 -6.30 -7.52
N SER A 39 -4.54 -6.97 -8.64
CA SER A 39 -5.65 -6.58 -9.50
C SER A 39 -6.99 -6.63 -8.74
N GLN A 40 -7.14 -7.62 -7.86
CA GLN A 40 -8.23 -7.74 -6.91
C GLN A 40 -7.82 -7.07 -5.58
N PHE A 41 -7.70 -5.75 -5.59
CA PHE A 41 -7.22 -4.96 -4.46
C PHE A 41 -8.09 -5.07 -3.20
N TYR A 42 -9.36 -5.45 -3.35
CA TYR A 42 -10.31 -5.66 -2.23
C TYR A 42 -10.00 -6.92 -1.41
N GLU A 43 -9.25 -7.88 -1.97
CA GLU A 43 -8.83 -9.10 -1.28
C GLU A 43 -7.62 -8.89 -0.35
N ALA A 44 -6.99 -7.70 -0.40
CA ALA A 44 -5.87 -7.36 0.47
C ALA A 44 -6.11 -5.99 1.16
N PRO A 45 -7.14 -5.88 2.01
CA PRO A 45 -7.58 -4.60 2.57
C PRO A 45 -6.51 -3.91 3.42
N LEU A 46 -5.71 -4.65 4.19
CA LEU A 46 -4.65 -4.10 5.03
C LEU A 46 -3.54 -3.40 4.24
N LEU A 47 -3.24 -3.90 3.02
CA LEU A 47 -2.27 -3.26 2.12
C LEU A 47 -2.79 -1.93 1.56
N ARG A 48 -4.10 -1.77 1.48
CA ARG A 48 -4.73 -0.56 0.97
C ARG A 48 -4.90 0.50 2.04
N ASN A 49 -5.39 0.09 3.20
CA ASN A 49 -5.59 0.98 4.35
C ASN A 49 -5.70 0.15 5.63
N PRO A 50 -4.82 0.33 6.61
CA PRO A 50 -4.87 -0.42 7.86
C PRO A 50 -6.17 -0.18 8.66
N ALA A 51 -6.87 0.94 8.44
CA ALA A 51 -8.18 1.20 9.05
C ALA A 51 -9.32 0.34 8.47
N LEU A 52 -9.07 -0.47 7.44
CA LEU A 52 -10.02 -1.44 6.90
C LEU A 52 -9.94 -2.81 7.61
N ALA A 53 -8.98 -3.01 8.52
CA ALA A 53 -8.95 -4.19 9.36
C ALA A 53 -10.24 -4.29 10.17
N GLY A 54 -10.85 -5.48 10.22
CA GLY A 54 -12.10 -5.71 10.97
C GLY A 54 -13.39 -5.34 10.22
N LEU A 55 -13.35 -4.78 9.02
CA LEU A 55 -14.53 -4.51 8.22
C LEU A 55 -14.98 -5.77 7.46
N PHE A 56 -15.52 -6.73 8.20
CA PHE A 56 -16.09 -7.98 7.68
C PHE A 56 -17.12 -8.54 8.67
N GLU A 57 -17.94 -9.48 8.26
CA GLU A 57 -18.87 -10.20 9.13
C GLU A 57 -18.12 -11.29 9.93
N GLY A 58 -18.54 -11.53 11.19
CA GLY A 58 -17.89 -12.47 12.11
C GLY A 58 -16.69 -11.88 12.82
N ASP A 59 -15.97 -12.73 13.58
CA ASP A 59 -14.88 -12.32 14.47
C ASP A 59 -13.49 -12.59 13.88
N VAL A 60 -13.39 -13.54 12.95
CA VAL A 60 -12.12 -13.97 12.34
C VAL A 60 -12.22 -13.87 10.83
N ARG A 61 -11.17 -13.33 10.20
CA ARG A 61 -10.98 -13.37 8.75
C ARG A 61 -9.60 -13.89 8.43
N ALA A 62 -9.53 -14.81 7.48
CA ALA A 62 -8.29 -15.26 6.85
C ALA A 62 -8.44 -15.17 5.33
N GLN A 63 -7.48 -14.55 4.66
CA GLN A 63 -7.48 -14.38 3.21
C GLN A 63 -6.13 -14.77 2.65
N LEU A 64 -6.13 -15.55 1.57
CA LEU A 64 -4.95 -15.92 0.80
C LEU A 64 -5.15 -15.48 -0.64
N VAL A 65 -4.20 -14.71 -1.16
CA VAL A 65 -4.18 -14.26 -2.55
C VAL A 65 -2.85 -14.67 -3.18
N TYR A 66 -2.91 -15.25 -4.37
CA TYR A 66 -1.73 -15.58 -5.15
C TYR A 66 -1.87 -15.06 -6.57
N ARG A 67 -0.82 -14.45 -7.07
CA ARG A 67 -0.74 -13.93 -8.44
C ARG A 67 0.49 -14.45 -9.13
N ASN A 68 0.31 -14.94 -10.36
CA ASN A 68 1.39 -15.34 -11.25
C ASN A 68 1.23 -14.60 -12.57
N GLN A 69 2.25 -13.86 -13.00
CA GLN A 69 2.22 -13.07 -14.23
C GLN A 69 3.35 -13.45 -15.15
N TRP A 70 3.06 -13.49 -16.47
CA TRP A 70 3.99 -13.69 -17.57
C TRP A 70 4.76 -15.02 -17.57
N GLY A 71 4.29 -16.02 -16.83
CA GLY A 71 4.93 -17.34 -16.77
C GLY A 71 5.01 -18.10 -18.09
N SER A 72 4.20 -17.70 -19.09
CA SER A 72 4.23 -18.29 -20.44
C SER A 72 5.24 -17.62 -21.38
N VAL A 73 5.78 -16.44 -21.01
CA VAL A 73 6.61 -15.62 -21.91
C VAL A 73 8.03 -15.43 -21.37
N THR A 74 8.19 -15.35 -20.05
CA THR A 74 9.47 -15.08 -19.38
C THR A 74 9.49 -15.66 -17.97
N THR A 75 10.55 -15.36 -17.20
CA THR A 75 10.59 -15.69 -15.76
C THR A 75 9.40 -15.05 -15.06
N PRO A 76 8.52 -15.84 -14.43
CA PRO A 76 7.28 -15.34 -13.88
C PRO A 76 7.49 -14.37 -12.72
N TYR A 77 6.61 -13.38 -12.63
CA TYR A 77 6.43 -12.56 -11.43
C TYR A 77 5.39 -13.25 -10.55
N GLN A 78 5.77 -13.60 -9.34
CA GLN A 78 4.95 -14.35 -8.39
C GLN A 78 4.77 -13.54 -7.13
N THR A 79 3.53 -13.27 -6.76
CA THR A 79 3.18 -12.51 -5.55
C THR A 79 2.17 -13.30 -4.74
N GLY A 80 2.44 -13.51 -3.46
CA GLY A 80 1.54 -14.12 -2.50
C GLY A 80 1.23 -13.19 -1.34
N SER A 81 0.01 -13.22 -0.84
CA SER A 81 -0.45 -12.44 0.31
C SER A 81 -1.30 -13.32 1.20
N LEU A 82 -0.93 -13.39 2.48
CA LEU A 82 -1.71 -14.02 3.53
C LEU A 82 -2.08 -12.94 4.55
N ASN A 83 -3.38 -12.80 4.80
CA ASN A 83 -3.92 -11.89 5.79
C ASN A 83 -4.73 -12.67 6.83
N GLY A 84 -4.48 -12.42 8.11
CA GLY A 84 -5.26 -12.93 9.24
C GLY A 84 -5.70 -11.77 10.14
N GLU A 85 -6.97 -11.77 10.54
CA GLU A 85 -7.54 -10.71 11.39
C GLU A 85 -8.45 -11.32 12.44
N TYR A 86 -8.41 -10.73 13.63
CA TYR A 86 -9.28 -11.10 14.75
C TYR A 86 -9.84 -9.86 15.43
N LYS A 87 -11.16 -9.85 15.68
CA LYS A 87 -11.89 -8.77 16.37
C LYS A 87 -12.01 -9.04 17.86
N PHE A 88 -11.79 -7.99 18.64
CA PHE A 88 -11.99 -7.98 20.08
C PHE A 88 -13.02 -6.90 20.42
N ALA A 89 -14.17 -7.31 20.98
CA ALA A 89 -15.14 -6.35 21.52
C ALA A 89 -14.55 -5.60 22.71
N ILE A 90 -14.77 -4.28 22.80
CA ILE A 90 -14.27 -3.45 23.88
C ILE A 90 -15.42 -2.71 24.54
N GLY A 91 -15.45 -2.81 25.87
CA GLY A 91 -16.45 -2.11 26.68
C GLY A 91 -17.85 -2.72 26.60
N ARG A 92 -18.87 -1.89 26.82
CA ARG A 92 -20.30 -2.28 26.83
C ARG A 92 -21.04 -1.86 25.55
N GLY A 93 -20.36 -1.22 24.62
CA GLY A 93 -20.93 -0.76 23.34
C GLY A 93 -20.47 -1.63 22.18
N ASP A 94 -20.71 -1.14 20.95
CA ASP A 94 -20.32 -1.82 19.71
C ASP A 94 -18.94 -1.37 19.22
N ASP A 95 -18.12 -0.84 20.12
CA ASP A 95 -16.72 -0.53 19.83
C ASP A 95 -15.90 -1.81 19.81
N PHE A 96 -14.95 -1.91 18.91
CA PHE A 96 -14.05 -3.05 18.84
C PHE A 96 -12.65 -2.68 18.37
N VAL A 97 -11.69 -3.52 18.75
CA VAL A 97 -10.32 -3.48 18.20
C VAL A 97 -10.12 -4.70 17.33
N THR A 98 -9.38 -4.53 16.28
CA THR A 98 -8.95 -5.64 15.42
C THR A 98 -7.44 -5.75 15.45
N ALA A 99 -6.94 -6.94 15.77
CA ALA A 99 -5.56 -7.30 15.53
C ALA A 99 -5.47 -8.01 14.18
N GLY A 100 -4.50 -7.65 13.39
CA GLY A 100 -4.25 -8.23 12.07
C GLY A 100 -2.78 -8.58 11.86
N LEU A 101 -2.53 -9.50 10.97
CA LEU A 101 -1.20 -9.86 10.48
C LEU A 101 -1.26 -9.97 8.97
N GLN A 102 -0.46 -9.17 8.29
CA GLN A 102 -0.26 -9.23 6.84
C GLN A 102 1.11 -9.83 6.55
N VAL A 103 1.14 -10.95 5.85
CA VAL A 103 2.35 -11.52 5.26
C VAL A 103 2.26 -11.35 3.75
N LEU A 104 3.25 -10.70 3.16
CA LEU A 104 3.37 -10.55 1.72
C LEU A 104 4.69 -11.16 1.27
N TRP A 105 4.64 -11.88 0.17
CA TRP A 105 5.82 -12.43 -0.48
C TRP A 105 5.74 -12.14 -1.97
N ASP A 106 6.85 -11.65 -2.52
CA ASP A 106 6.98 -11.31 -3.94
C ASP A 106 8.30 -11.79 -4.50
N LYS A 107 8.26 -12.39 -5.68
CA LYS A 107 9.43 -12.80 -6.42
C LYS A 107 9.36 -12.24 -7.83
N ALA A 108 10.33 -11.41 -8.20
CA ALA A 108 10.30 -10.62 -9.42
C ALA A 108 11.55 -10.82 -10.26
N GLY A 109 11.33 -11.00 -11.55
CA GLY A 109 12.36 -10.92 -12.60
C GLY A 109 13.40 -12.04 -12.61
N SER A 110 14.31 -11.94 -13.58
CA SER A 110 15.39 -12.92 -13.85
C SER A 110 16.40 -13.00 -12.69
N VAL A 111 16.64 -11.89 -12.00
CA VAL A 111 17.57 -11.83 -10.84
C VAL A 111 16.97 -12.41 -9.56
N ALA A 112 15.76 -12.98 -9.63
CA ALA A 112 15.03 -13.55 -8.50
C ALA A 112 14.99 -12.57 -7.29
N LEU A 113 14.61 -11.30 -7.55
CA LEU A 113 14.40 -10.34 -6.49
C LEU A 113 13.25 -10.82 -5.61
N ASN A 114 13.56 -11.24 -4.38
CA ASN A 114 12.57 -11.65 -3.39
C ASN A 114 12.32 -10.49 -2.42
N THR A 115 11.05 -10.22 -2.15
CA THR A 115 10.63 -9.27 -1.12
C THR A 115 9.63 -9.98 -0.20
N THR A 116 9.87 -9.92 1.11
CA THR A 116 8.97 -10.49 2.11
C THR A 116 8.61 -9.43 3.12
N HIS A 117 7.32 -9.23 3.36
CA HIS A 117 6.79 -8.32 4.36
C HIS A 117 6.14 -9.13 5.47
N LEU A 118 6.39 -8.76 6.72
CA LEU A 118 5.72 -9.26 7.91
C LEU A 118 5.20 -8.05 8.69
N LEU A 119 3.92 -7.76 8.53
CA LEU A 119 3.31 -6.51 8.95
C LEU A 119 2.14 -6.77 9.91
N PRO A 120 2.36 -6.83 11.23
CA PRO A 120 1.29 -6.73 12.21
C PRO A 120 0.53 -5.41 12.05
N ALA A 121 -0.78 -5.48 12.28
CA ALA A 121 -1.69 -4.34 12.23
C ALA A 121 -2.60 -4.32 13.44
N VAL A 122 -2.99 -3.14 13.86
CA VAL A 122 -4.01 -2.91 14.88
C VAL A 122 -4.94 -1.80 14.41
N ASN A 123 -6.24 -1.99 14.63
CA ASN A 123 -7.26 -1.01 14.27
C ASN A 123 -8.28 -0.88 15.37
N TYR A 124 -8.67 0.36 15.70
CA TYR A 124 -9.76 0.68 16.60
C TYR A 124 -10.95 1.23 15.84
N HIS A 125 -12.12 0.65 16.09
CA HIS A 125 -13.40 1.05 15.52
C HIS A 125 -14.28 1.65 16.60
N LYS A 126 -14.60 2.93 16.45
CA LYS A 126 -15.56 3.64 17.28
C LYS A 126 -16.92 3.57 16.62
N SER A 127 -17.88 2.95 17.31
CA SER A 127 -19.29 2.95 16.90
C SER A 127 -19.88 4.34 17.10
N MET A 128 -20.47 4.88 16.04
CA MET A 128 -21.21 6.14 16.06
C MET A 128 -22.73 5.89 16.09
N ASN A 129 -23.17 4.79 15.53
CA ASN A 129 -24.56 4.35 15.55
C ASN A 129 -24.63 2.89 15.05
N SER A 130 -25.01 1.99 15.95
CA SER A 130 -25.07 0.54 15.69
C SER A 130 -26.14 0.16 14.69
N ASP A 131 -27.29 0.85 14.70
CA ASP A 131 -28.40 0.53 13.79
C ASP A 131 -28.04 0.74 12.32
N LYS A 132 -27.10 1.66 12.05
CA LYS A 132 -26.64 2.03 10.70
C LYS A 132 -25.21 1.60 10.41
N ASN A 133 -24.64 0.69 11.17
CA ASN A 133 -23.24 0.24 11.02
C ASN A 133 -22.27 1.42 10.78
N ARG A 134 -22.44 2.50 11.56
CA ARG A 134 -21.61 3.70 11.44
C ARG A 134 -20.40 3.60 12.34
N TYR A 135 -19.23 3.53 11.71
CA TYR A 135 -17.94 3.45 12.41
C TYR A 135 -16.96 4.50 11.89
N VAL A 136 -16.26 5.12 12.82
CA VAL A 136 -15.01 5.83 12.53
C VAL A 136 -13.88 4.92 13.01
N SER A 137 -12.89 4.70 12.16
CA SER A 137 -11.82 3.77 12.45
C SER A 137 -10.47 4.44 12.27
N ILE A 138 -9.53 4.06 13.11
CA ILE A 138 -8.12 4.42 12.99
C ILE A 138 -7.28 3.16 13.08
N GLY A 139 -6.44 2.94 12.08
CA GLY A 139 -5.61 1.75 11.98
C GLY A 139 -4.13 2.09 11.85
N PHE A 140 -3.32 1.22 12.39
CA PHE A 140 -1.87 1.25 12.32
C PHE A 140 -1.35 -0.09 11.82
N ILE A 141 -0.36 -0.07 10.93
CA ILE A 141 0.34 -1.24 10.42
C ILE A 141 1.83 -0.95 10.45
N GLY A 142 2.65 -1.93 10.82
CA GLY A 142 4.09 -1.74 10.77
C GLY A 142 4.82 -3.02 11.08
N GLY A 143 5.99 -3.21 10.46
CA GLY A 143 6.77 -4.41 10.65
C GLY A 143 8.01 -4.46 9.77
N LEU A 144 8.51 -5.65 9.53
CA LEU A 144 9.77 -5.89 8.85
C LEU A 144 9.53 -6.21 7.37
N VAL A 145 10.32 -5.58 6.53
CA VAL A 145 10.45 -5.89 5.10
C VAL A 145 11.87 -6.38 4.85
N SER A 146 11.98 -7.58 4.29
CA SER A 146 13.25 -8.17 3.89
C SER A 146 13.33 -8.27 2.37
N ARG A 147 14.44 -7.86 1.80
CA ARG A 147 14.73 -7.98 0.38
C ARG A 147 16.02 -8.75 0.13
N SER A 148 15.99 -9.61 -0.88
CA SER A 148 17.16 -10.34 -1.32
C SER A 148 17.13 -10.55 -2.83
N LEU A 149 18.31 -10.66 -3.42
CA LEU A 149 18.47 -10.99 -4.84
C LEU A 149 19.58 -12.05 -5.02
N ASP A 150 19.49 -12.76 -6.11
CA ASP A 150 20.50 -13.76 -6.50
C ASP A 150 21.57 -13.07 -7.34
N ARG A 151 22.74 -12.83 -6.73
CA ARG A 151 23.85 -12.14 -7.38
C ARG A 151 24.37 -12.89 -8.61
N SER A 152 24.31 -14.21 -8.62
CA SER A 152 24.77 -15.00 -9.76
C SER A 152 23.99 -14.76 -11.06
N LYS A 153 22.79 -14.19 -10.91
CA LYS A 153 21.88 -13.84 -12.02
C LYS A 153 21.93 -12.37 -12.42
N VAL A 154 22.73 -11.56 -11.70
CA VAL A 154 22.91 -10.14 -12.03
C VAL A 154 23.96 -10.05 -13.14
N THR A 155 23.61 -9.36 -14.22
CA THR A 155 24.53 -9.03 -15.30
C THR A 155 24.69 -7.53 -15.40
N THR A 156 25.92 -7.07 -15.63
CA THR A 156 26.26 -5.64 -15.73
C THR A 156 26.90 -5.32 -17.06
N ASN A 157 26.92 -4.05 -17.41
CA ASN A 157 27.57 -3.58 -18.66
C ASN A 157 29.08 -3.86 -18.68
N ASN A 158 29.72 -3.96 -17.50
CA ASN A 158 31.15 -4.28 -17.41
C ASN A 158 31.48 -5.71 -17.86
N GLN A 159 30.47 -6.57 -17.93
CA GLN A 159 30.59 -7.96 -18.41
C GLN A 159 30.34 -8.10 -19.92
N TYR A 160 30.37 -7.00 -20.66
CA TYR A 160 30.29 -7.01 -22.12
C TYR A 160 31.68 -6.84 -22.71
N ASP A 161 32.13 -7.82 -23.53
CA ASP A 161 33.48 -7.86 -24.09
C ASP A 161 33.58 -7.27 -25.53
N GLY A 162 32.50 -6.62 -26.00
CA GLY A 162 32.41 -6.08 -27.33
C GLY A 162 31.66 -7.00 -28.35
N PHE A 163 31.52 -8.26 -28.03
CA PHE A 163 30.81 -9.25 -28.84
C PHE A 163 29.59 -9.86 -28.12
N GLY A 164 29.64 -9.92 -26.79
CA GLY A 164 28.57 -10.49 -26.02
C GLY A 164 28.82 -10.45 -24.51
N TYR A 165 27.94 -11.13 -23.77
CA TYR A 165 28.09 -11.29 -22.33
C TYR A 165 29.22 -12.28 -22.03
N ASN A 166 30.15 -11.87 -21.18
CA ASN A 166 31.25 -12.68 -20.69
C ASN A 166 31.26 -12.71 -19.15
N GLY A 167 30.76 -13.81 -18.56
CA GLY A 167 30.67 -13.98 -17.12
C GLY A 167 32.00 -14.10 -16.37
N SER A 168 33.13 -14.21 -17.11
CA SER A 168 34.47 -14.23 -16.48
C SER A 168 35.00 -12.82 -16.18
N LEU A 169 34.36 -11.78 -16.77
CA LEU A 169 34.69 -10.39 -16.46
C LEU A 169 34.07 -9.97 -15.12
N PRO A 170 34.80 -9.14 -14.32
CA PRO A 170 34.26 -8.61 -13.08
C PRO A 170 33.02 -7.73 -13.36
N ASP A 171 31.99 -7.87 -12.56
CA ASP A 171 30.76 -7.10 -12.70
C ASP A 171 30.91 -5.61 -12.38
N GLY A 172 32.00 -5.22 -11.68
CA GLY A 172 32.34 -3.84 -11.34
C GLY A 172 31.43 -3.18 -10.30
N GLU A 173 30.42 -3.90 -9.81
CA GLU A 173 29.43 -3.36 -8.88
C GLU A 173 29.62 -3.90 -7.46
N THR A 174 29.45 -3.01 -6.48
CA THR A 174 29.50 -3.37 -5.06
C THR A 174 28.19 -3.00 -4.37
N PHE A 175 27.37 -4.00 -4.09
CA PHE A 175 26.11 -3.84 -3.38
C PHE A 175 25.81 -5.04 -2.48
N ALA A 176 24.97 -4.85 -1.47
CA ALA A 176 24.50 -5.94 -0.63
C ALA A 176 23.50 -6.81 -1.41
N THR A 177 23.54 -8.12 -1.20
CA THR A 177 22.58 -9.06 -1.82
C THR A 177 21.30 -9.21 -1.02
N ASN A 178 21.29 -8.75 0.22
CA ASN A 178 20.16 -8.75 1.11
C ASN A 178 20.18 -7.55 2.06
N TYR A 179 19.01 -7.11 2.45
CA TYR A 179 18.82 -6.10 3.51
C TYR A 179 17.40 -6.20 4.05
N SER A 180 17.21 -5.64 5.24
CA SER A 180 15.89 -5.53 5.86
C SER A 180 15.70 -4.13 6.44
N TYR A 181 14.48 -3.68 6.47
CA TYR A 181 14.09 -2.39 7.05
C TYR A 181 12.74 -2.50 7.74
N PHE A 182 12.46 -1.56 8.63
CA PHE A 182 11.15 -1.42 9.26
C PHE A 182 10.31 -0.48 8.42
N ASP A 183 9.07 -0.88 8.17
CA ASP A 183 8.09 -0.09 7.43
C ASP A 183 6.83 0.12 8.26
N ALA A 184 6.17 1.27 8.10
CA ALA A 184 5.00 1.60 8.88
C ALA A 184 4.00 2.46 8.10
N GLY A 185 2.71 2.26 8.40
CA GLY A 185 1.60 2.97 7.80
C GLY A 185 0.50 3.26 8.82
N VAL A 186 -0.26 4.29 8.57
CA VAL A 186 -1.42 4.69 9.35
C VAL A 186 -2.60 4.94 8.42
N GLY A 187 -3.80 4.68 8.91
CA GLY A 187 -5.01 4.92 8.15
C GLY A 187 -6.18 5.36 9.00
N MET A 188 -7.11 6.02 8.37
CA MET A 188 -8.41 6.39 8.93
C MET A 188 -9.49 5.97 7.95
N SER A 189 -10.66 5.57 8.47
CA SER A 189 -11.81 5.29 7.63
C SER A 189 -13.11 5.65 8.32
N TYR A 190 -14.11 5.96 7.51
CA TYR A 190 -15.48 6.11 7.92
C TYR A 190 -16.34 5.14 7.10
N ASN A 191 -17.12 4.34 7.80
CA ASN A 191 -18.06 3.38 7.24
C ASN A 191 -19.49 3.71 7.70
N SER A 192 -20.46 3.57 6.82
CA SER A 192 -21.88 3.75 7.14
C SER A 192 -22.75 2.97 6.17
N SER A 193 -23.82 2.34 6.65
CA SER A 193 -24.88 1.82 5.79
C SER A 193 -25.66 2.96 5.14
N LEU A 194 -26.06 2.76 3.89
CA LEU A 194 -26.91 3.66 3.11
C LEU A 194 -28.37 3.17 3.15
N GLY A 195 -29.26 4.05 3.63
CA GLY A 195 -30.69 3.73 3.76
C GLY A 195 -30.95 2.77 4.94
N ASP A 196 -32.01 1.97 4.81
CA ASP A 196 -32.46 1.02 5.82
C ASP A 196 -31.88 -0.40 5.61
N SER A 197 -31.21 -0.64 4.49
CA SER A 197 -30.55 -1.92 4.21
C SER A 197 -29.12 -1.94 4.76
N LYS A 198 -28.79 -3.00 5.51
CA LYS A 198 -27.43 -3.23 6.01
C LYS A 198 -26.47 -3.68 4.92
N ASP A 199 -26.96 -4.09 3.75
CA ASP A 199 -26.15 -4.59 2.64
C ASP A 199 -25.50 -3.47 1.83
N ASN A 200 -26.10 -2.27 1.84
CA ASN A 200 -25.58 -1.11 1.13
C ASN A 200 -24.65 -0.32 2.03
N ASN A 201 -23.35 -0.53 1.91
CA ASN A 201 -22.34 0.16 2.71
C ASN A 201 -21.61 1.20 1.88
N PHE A 202 -21.44 2.36 2.47
CA PHE A 202 -20.57 3.42 1.97
C PHE A 202 -19.36 3.55 2.90
N PHE A 203 -18.17 3.58 2.33
CA PHE A 203 -16.97 3.87 3.11
C PHE A 203 -16.03 4.82 2.36
N VAL A 204 -15.38 5.66 3.13
CA VAL A 204 -14.33 6.55 2.67
C VAL A 204 -13.16 6.47 3.64
N GLY A 205 -11.95 6.53 3.14
CA GLY A 205 -10.77 6.43 3.98
C GLY A 205 -9.56 7.10 3.37
N LEU A 206 -8.61 7.42 4.24
CA LEU A 206 -7.29 7.91 3.90
C LEU A 206 -6.24 7.02 4.55
N ALA A 207 -5.17 6.75 3.83
CA ALA A 207 -4.02 6.02 4.36
C ALA A 207 -2.72 6.73 3.98
N TYR A 208 -1.75 6.66 4.88
CA TYR A 208 -0.41 7.15 4.66
C TYR A 208 0.57 6.04 4.98
N HIS A 209 1.12 5.44 3.94
CA HIS A 209 2.12 4.38 4.01
C HIS A 209 3.53 4.94 4.03
N HIS A 210 4.49 4.15 4.52
CA HIS A 210 5.91 4.50 4.55
C HIS A 210 6.21 5.82 5.28
N PHE A 211 5.42 6.17 6.31
CA PHE A 211 5.59 7.46 6.99
C PHE A 211 6.96 7.60 7.69
N ASN A 212 7.60 6.48 8.04
CA ASN A 212 8.94 6.42 8.59
C ASN A 212 10.05 6.57 7.52
N ARG A 213 9.68 6.67 6.22
CA ARG A 213 10.61 6.85 5.09
C ARG A 213 11.81 5.91 5.16
N PRO A 214 11.61 4.59 5.14
CA PRO A 214 12.69 3.63 5.30
C PRO A 214 13.69 3.73 4.14
N ILE A 215 14.97 3.43 4.43
CA ILE A 215 15.99 3.34 3.40
C ILE A 215 15.80 2.00 2.68
N ASN A 216 15.31 2.07 1.45
CA ASN A 216 15.03 0.93 0.59
C ASN A 216 16.08 0.87 -0.53
N SER A 217 17.29 0.37 -0.24
CA SER A 217 18.40 0.33 -1.20
C SER A 217 19.37 -0.81 -0.90
N PHE A 218 19.82 -1.48 -1.95
CA PHE A 218 20.94 -2.43 -1.91
C PHE A 218 22.30 -1.73 -1.74
N TYR A 219 22.41 -0.42 -1.97
CA TYR A 219 23.60 0.39 -1.78
C TYR A 219 23.62 1.06 -0.41
N GLN A 220 23.58 0.28 0.68
CA GLN A 220 23.49 0.81 2.05
C GLN A 220 24.70 1.67 2.50
N LYS A 221 25.84 1.56 1.84
CA LYS A 221 27.07 2.33 2.16
C LYS A 221 27.11 3.73 1.56
N LEU A 222 26.16 4.10 0.69
CA LEU A 222 26.08 5.44 0.09
C LEU A 222 25.28 6.43 0.95
N GLN A 223 25.43 6.39 2.27
CA GLN A 223 24.77 7.32 3.20
C GLN A 223 25.23 8.79 3.05
N HIS A 224 26.17 9.08 2.15
CA HIS A 224 26.72 10.43 1.96
C HIS A 224 26.23 11.14 0.69
N LEU A 225 25.37 10.53 -0.12
CA LEU A 225 24.75 11.26 -1.20
C LEU A 225 23.53 12.03 -0.66
N PRO A 226 23.40 13.32 -1.00
CA PRO A 226 22.25 14.12 -0.55
C PRO A 226 20.96 13.46 -1.02
N LYS A 227 20.00 13.31 -0.10
CA LYS A 227 18.68 12.70 -0.33
C LYS A 227 17.82 13.61 -1.22
N TRP A 228 18.18 13.76 -2.47
CA TRP A 228 17.33 14.37 -3.47
C TRP A 228 16.70 13.24 -4.31
N VAL A 229 15.57 12.74 -3.89
CA VAL A 229 14.63 11.95 -4.68
C VAL A 229 13.25 12.54 -4.47
#